data_763892b18d1dae42f4531c4881e766d2
#
_entry.id   763892b18d1dae42f4531c4881e766d2
#
_cell.length_a   1.000
_cell.length_b   1.000
_cell.length_c   1.000
_cell.angle_alpha   90.00
_cell.angle_beta   90.00
_cell.angle_gamma   90.00
#
_symmetry.space_group_name_H-M   'P 1'
#
loop_
_entity.id
_entity.type
_entity.pdbx_description
1 polymer ?
#
loop_
_entity_poly.entity_id
_entity_poly.type
_entity_poly.pdbx_seq_one_letter_code
_entity_poly.pdbx_strand_id
1 'polypeptide(L)'
;MIKKFLFFGILVFMLPLAACSSPSSQTSTDGAKEALIVGAIPDQDPEELQRKYQQLATYLEQKLGVPVEYKPVTDYAAAVTAFKVGDLDLVWFGGLSGVQARLQVPGAEAIAQRDVDQQFHSLFIAHKSSELTPLNDISELQKLKDKTLTFGSESSTSGRLMPQYFLKQAGVTLEDFKGEPGFSGDHDKTIKLVEAGTYQVGAVNEKVWEKRVQENAVNLDQVEVIWRTPAYYDYHWVIHPQVKEQYGADFVQKVQEAFMSLDPNVPEEKEILDLFSAGQFITTQNSNYSQIEEVGREIGKIK
;
A
#
# COMPACT_ATOMS: atom_id res chain seq x y z
N MET A 1 -87.37 -25.77 17.82
CA MET A 1 -86.31 -25.61 16.84
C MET A 1 -85.06 -26.33 17.37
N ILE A 2 -84.88 -27.56 16.91
CA ILE A 2 -83.97 -28.57 17.51
C ILE A 2 -82.77 -28.66 16.58
N LYS A 3 -81.57 -28.35 17.08
CA LYS A 3 -80.31 -28.55 16.35
C LYS A 3 -79.75 -29.93 16.68
N LYS A 4 -79.59 -30.77 15.67
CA LYS A 4 -78.99 -32.11 15.76
C LYS A 4 -77.46 -31.94 15.74
N PHE A 5 -76.79 -32.52 16.75
CA PHE A 5 -75.32 -32.73 16.77
C PHE A 5 -75.04 -34.05 16.03
N LEU A 6 -74.15 -33.99 15.08
CA LEU A 6 -73.55 -35.14 14.41
C LEU A 6 -72.13 -35.34 14.94
N PHE A 7 -71.89 -36.45 15.62
CA PHE A 7 -70.54 -36.87 16.08
C PHE A 7 -69.89 -37.60 14.94
N PHE A 8 -68.75 -37.09 14.53
CA PHE A 8 -67.85 -37.74 13.54
C PHE A 8 -66.63 -38.26 14.31
N GLY A 9 -66.49 -39.58 14.41
CA GLY A 9 -65.37 -40.25 15.06
C GLY A 9 -64.15 -40.23 14.16
N ILE A 10 -63.06 -39.70 14.67
CA ILE A 10 -61.74 -39.72 13.99
C ILE A 10 -60.98 -40.96 14.47
N LEU A 11 -60.80 -41.90 13.55
CA LEU A 11 -59.96 -43.10 13.72
C LEU A 11 -58.51 -42.71 13.55
N VAL A 12 -57.70 -42.67 14.63
CA VAL A 12 -56.29 -42.39 14.62
C VAL A 12 -55.54 -43.66 14.21
N PHE A 13 -54.96 -43.61 13.00
CA PHE A 13 -54.06 -44.65 12.49
C PHE A 13 -52.65 -44.35 12.94
N MET A 14 -52.13 -45.08 13.94
CA MET A 14 -50.70 -45.01 14.31
C MET A 14 -49.89 -45.79 13.32
N LEU A 15 -49.09 -45.05 12.51
CA LEU A 15 -48.00 -45.62 11.70
C LEU A 15 -46.70 -45.56 12.53
N PRO A 16 -45.94 -46.64 12.62
CA PRO A 16 -44.61 -46.61 13.26
C PRO A 16 -43.62 -45.91 12.29
N LEU A 17 -43.05 -44.77 12.70
CA LEU A 17 -41.89 -44.18 12.04
C LEU A 17 -40.68 -45.06 12.33
N ALA A 18 -40.22 -45.81 11.33
CA ALA A 18 -38.92 -46.39 11.32
C ALA A 18 -37.89 -45.25 11.10
N ALA A 19 -37.18 -44.85 12.14
CA ALA A 19 -36.06 -43.94 12.06
C ALA A 19 -34.88 -44.65 11.37
N CYS A 20 -34.70 -44.42 10.07
CA CYS A 20 -33.45 -44.69 9.40
C CYS A 20 -32.44 -43.65 9.86
N SER A 21 -31.58 -43.97 10.82
CA SER A 21 -30.35 -43.25 11.09
C SER A 21 -29.38 -43.49 9.93
N SER A 22 -29.39 -42.58 8.96
CA SER A 22 -28.31 -42.45 8.01
C SER A 22 -27.03 -42.05 8.77
N PRO A 23 -25.89 -42.71 8.56
CA PRO A 23 -24.65 -42.20 9.09
C PRO A 23 -24.42 -40.86 8.41
N SER A 24 -24.37 -39.79 9.20
CA SER A 24 -23.84 -38.51 8.74
C SER A 24 -22.39 -38.76 8.29
N SER A 25 -22.19 -38.81 6.99
CA SER A 25 -20.89 -38.66 6.41
C SER A 25 -20.39 -37.30 6.90
N GLN A 26 -19.57 -37.29 7.94
CA GLN A 26 -18.64 -36.20 8.15
C GLN A 26 -17.74 -36.20 6.92
N THR A 27 -18.12 -35.39 5.94
CA THR A 27 -17.16 -34.91 4.94
C THR A 27 -16.13 -34.15 5.76
N SER A 28 -15.03 -34.79 6.06
CA SER A 28 -13.80 -34.09 6.39
C SER A 28 -13.59 -33.15 5.22
N THR A 29 -13.94 -31.86 5.38
CA THR A 29 -13.34 -30.79 4.58
C THR A 29 -11.85 -30.95 4.83
N ASP A 30 -11.19 -31.61 3.89
CA ASP A 30 -9.75 -31.58 3.75
C ASP A 30 -9.41 -30.09 3.86
N GLY A 31 -8.66 -29.71 4.91
CA GLY A 31 -8.55 -28.32 5.32
C GLY A 31 -7.88 -27.51 4.21
N ALA A 32 -8.69 -26.91 3.35
CA ALA A 32 -8.23 -25.89 2.43
C ALA A 32 -7.56 -24.83 3.31
N LYS A 33 -6.23 -24.67 3.14
CA LYS A 33 -5.52 -23.61 3.83
C LYS A 33 -6.17 -22.28 3.48
N GLU A 34 -6.43 -21.46 4.47
CA GLU A 34 -6.91 -20.10 4.27
C GLU A 34 -5.92 -19.32 3.42
N ALA A 35 -6.40 -18.45 2.52
CA ALA A 35 -5.51 -17.70 1.64
C ALA A 35 -4.79 -16.61 2.41
N LEU A 36 -3.48 -16.41 2.13
CA LEU A 36 -2.73 -15.24 2.56
C LEU A 36 -3.20 -14.01 1.75
N ILE A 37 -3.78 -13.03 2.41
CA ILE A 37 -4.32 -11.85 1.75
C ILE A 37 -3.26 -10.76 1.66
N VAL A 38 -2.84 -10.46 0.44
CA VAL A 38 -1.84 -9.43 0.14
C VAL A 38 -2.53 -8.13 -0.24
N GLY A 39 -2.11 -7.02 0.34
CA GLY A 39 -2.58 -5.68 0.01
C GLY A 39 -1.44 -4.75 -0.36
N ALA A 40 -1.80 -3.56 -0.86
CA ALA A 40 -0.85 -2.49 -1.13
C ALA A 40 -1.54 -1.13 -1.09
N ILE A 41 -0.79 -0.07 -0.75
CA ILE A 41 -1.28 1.30 -0.97
C ILE A 41 -1.42 1.56 -2.48
N PRO A 42 -2.49 2.25 -2.94
CA PRO A 42 -2.71 2.55 -4.35
C PRO A 42 -1.92 3.80 -4.75
N ASP A 43 -0.60 3.65 -4.91
CA ASP A 43 0.36 4.74 -5.14
C ASP A 43 0.59 5.07 -6.63
N GLN A 44 0.07 4.23 -7.53
CA GLN A 44 0.22 4.33 -8.99
C GLN A 44 -1.10 3.95 -9.68
N ASP A 45 -1.04 3.82 -11.00
CA ASP A 45 -2.18 3.39 -11.83
C ASP A 45 -2.75 2.04 -11.37
N PRO A 46 -4.09 1.91 -11.21
CA PRO A 46 -4.72 0.70 -10.70
C PRO A 46 -4.50 -0.55 -11.55
N GLU A 47 -4.44 -0.43 -12.88
CA GLU A 47 -4.24 -1.59 -13.77
C GLU A 47 -2.80 -2.10 -13.65
N GLU A 48 -1.85 -1.18 -13.49
CA GLU A 48 -0.46 -1.53 -13.26
C GLU A 48 -0.26 -2.22 -11.91
N LEU A 49 -0.88 -1.69 -10.85
CA LEU A 49 -0.85 -2.31 -9.53
C LEU A 49 -1.49 -3.71 -9.54
N GLN A 50 -2.64 -3.88 -10.22
CA GLN A 50 -3.28 -5.19 -10.36
C GLN A 50 -2.35 -6.21 -10.98
N ARG A 51 -1.70 -5.87 -12.11
CA ARG A 51 -0.75 -6.77 -12.78
C ARG A 51 0.44 -7.11 -11.87
N LYS A 52 1.04 -6.11 -11.25
CA LYS A 52 2.20 -6.23 -10.35
C LYS A 52 1.92 -7.17 -9.19
N TYR A 53 0.83 -6.95 -8.46
CA TYR A 53 0.53 -7.75 -7.28
C TYR A 53 -0.06 -9.12 -7.61
N GLN A 54 -0.68 -9.29 -8.78
CA GLN A 54 -1.10 -10.62 -9.25
C GLN A 54 0.11 -11.52 -9.54
N GLN A 55 1.15 -11.00 -10.18
CA GLN A 55 2.39 -11.75 -10.43
C GLN A 55 3.09 -12.11 -9.12
N LEU A 56 3.19 -11.15 -8.20
CA LEU A 56 3.75 -11.40 -6.87
C LEU A 56 2.95 -12.46 -6.10
N ALA A 57 1.62 -12.40 -6.12
CA ALA A 57 0.77 -13.38 -5.45
C ALA A 57 1.01 -14.79 -5.97
N THR A 58 1.09 -14.96 -7.31
CA THR A 58 1.41 -16.25 -7.95
C THR A 58 2.78 -16.77 -7.50
N TYR A 59 3.79 -15.90 -7.45
CA TYR A 59 5.12 -16.27 -6.97
C TYR A 59 5.11 -16.71 -5.50
N LEU A 60 4.47 -15.92 -4.62
CA LEU A 60 4.38 -16.22 -3.20
C LEU A 60 3.62 -17.54 -2.95
N GLU A 61 2.53 -17.80 -3.69
CA GLU A 61 1.80 -19.06 -3.61
C GLU A 61 2.69 -20.26 -3.89
N GLN A 62 3.53 -20.18 -4.93
CA GLN A 62 4.48 -21.25 -5.28
C GLN A 62 5.56 -21.44 -4.20
N LYS A 63 6.07 -20.36 -3.62
CA LYS A 63 7.13 -20.43 -2.62
C LYS A 63 6.62 -20.85 -1.23
N LEU A 64 5.41 -20.43 -0.86
CA LEU A 64 4.85 -20.64 0.48
C LEU A 64 3.99 -21.92 0.58
N GLY A 65 3.47 -22.43 -0.54
CA GLY A 65 2.59 -23.60 -0.57
C GLY A 65 1.23 -23.38 0.11
N VAL A 66 0.77 -22.14 0.12
CA VAL A 66 -0.59 -21.72 0.55
C VAL A 66 -1.19 -20.83 -0.51
N PRO A 67 -2.53 -20.78 -0.68
CA PRO A 67 -3.15 -19.83 -1.60
C PRO A 67 -2.78 -18.39 -1.24
N VAL A 68 -2.56 -17.53 -2.24
CA VAL A 68 -2.23 -16.12 -2.05
C VAL A 68 -3.13 -15.26 -2.93
N GLU A 69 -3.81 -14.30 -2.33
CA GLU A 69 -4.76 -13.43 -3.02
C GLU A 69 -4.36 -11.96 -2.88
N TYR A 70 -4.32 -11.21 -3.98
CA TYR A 70 -4.19 -9.75 -3.93
C TYR A 70 -5.56 -9.11 -3.80
N LYS A 71 -5.74 -8.30 -2.74
CA LYS A 71 -6.96 -7.53 -2.47
C LYS A 71 -6.67 -6.04 -2.62
N PRO A 72 -7.12 -5.39 -3.71
CA PRO A 72 -6.94 -3.96 -3.90
C PRO A 72 -7.76 -3.15 -2.89
N VAL A 73 -7.27 -1.96 -2.58
CA VAL A 73 -7.94 -1.00 -1.70
C VAL A 73 -8.11 0.34 -2.42
N THR A 74 -9.00 1.20 -1.92
CA THR A 74 -9.39 2.46 -2.59
C THR A 74 -8.41 3.60 -2.36
N ASP A 75 -7.74 3.63 -1.21
CA ASP A 75 -6.80 4.67 -0.81
C ASP A 75 -5.84 4.18 0.29
N TYR A 76 -4.86 5.01 0.65
CA TYR A 76 -3.85 4.69 1.66
C TYR A 76 -4.44 4.45 3.06
N ALA A 77 -5.47 5.20 3.45
CA ALA A 77 -6.11 5.05 4.76
C ALA A 77 -6.94 3.76 4.81
N ALA A 78 -7.55 3.38 3.69
CA ALA A 78 -8.24 2.10 3.54
C ALA A 78 -7.27 0.91 3.70
N ALA A 79 -6.05 1.00 3.16
CA ALA A 79 -5.02 -0.03 3.37
C ALA A 79 -4.67 -0.20 4.86
N VAL A 80 -4.43 0.91 5.57
CA VAL A 80 -4.16 0.90 7.01
C VAL A 80 -5.33 0.34 7.81
N THR A 81 -6.56 0.70 7.44
CA THR A 81 -7.78 0.22 8.11
C THR A 81 -7.99 -1.27 7.89
N ALA A 82 -7.88 -1.75 6.64
CA ALA A 82 -8.03 -3.16 6.30
C ALA A 82 -6.96 -4.02 7.00
N PHE A 83 -5.72 -3.54 7.08
CA PHE A 83 -4.67 -4.20 7.84
C PHE A 83 -5.01 -4.25 9.34
N LYS A 84 -5.48 -3.13 9.91
CA LYS A 84 -5.83 -3.05 11.34
C LYS A 84 -6.91 -4.05 11.74
N VAL A 85 -7.90 -4.29 10.90
CA VAL A 85 -9.02 -5.22 11.22
C VAL A 85 -8.73 -6.66 10.82
N GLY A 86 -7.55 -6.94 10.25
CA GLY A 86 -7.13 -8.27 9.84
C GLY A 86 -7.66 -8.73 8.48
N ASP A 87 -8.20 -7.82 7.67
CA ASP A 87 -8.64 -8.10 6.29
C ASP A 87 -7.48 -8.24 5.29
N LEU A 88 -6.29 -7.81 5.69
CA LEU A 88 -5.03 -7.93 4.95
C LEU A 88 -3.94 -8.49 5.87
N ASP A 89 -3.23 -9.49 5.38
CA ASP A 89 -2.17 -10.19 6.12
C ASP A 89 -0.78 -9.63 5.87
N LEU A 90 -0.50 -9.26 4.64
CA LEU A 90 0.79 -8.80 4.16
C LEU A 90 0.58 -7.59 3.26
N VAL A 91 1.11 -6.43 3.64
CA VAL A 91 0.81 -5.18 2.93
C VAL A 91 2.08 -4.43 2.54
N TRP A 92 2.13 -3.99 1.28
CA TRP A 92 3.12 -3.04 0.79
C TRP A 92 2.70 -1.62 1.18
N PHE A 93 3.42 -1.05 2.12
CA PHE A 93 3.19 0.30 2.63
C PHE A 93 4.33 1.24 2.26
N GLY A 94 4.03 2.53 2.16
CA GLY A 94 5.05 3.57 2.32
C GLY A 94 5.43 3.75 3.80
N GLY A 95 6.54 4.44 4.08
CA GLY A 95 7.06 4.62 5.43
C GLY A 95 6.02 5.11 6.42
N LEU A 96 5.28 6.20 6.11
CA LEU A 96 4.26 6.77 6.98
C LEU A 96 3.09 5.81 7.22
N SER A 97 2.50 5.28 6.15
CA SER A 97 1.34 4.37 6.27
C SER A 97 1.72 3.06 6.97
N GLY A 98 2.93 2.54 6.75
CA GLY A 98 3.43 1.36 7.46
C GLY A 98 3.68 1.63 8.95
N VAL A 99 4.21 2.79 9.32
CA VAL A 99 4.31 3.20 10.74
C VAL A 99 2.91 3.33 11.34
N GLN A 100 1.97 3.99 10.67
CA GLN A 100 0.59 4.13 11.14
C GLN A 100 -0.10 2.78 11.33
N ALA A 101 0.11 1.81 10.42
CA ALA A 101 -0.41 0.46 10.53
C ALA A 101 0.16 -0.29 11.76
N ARG A 102 1.49 -0.28 11.92
CA ARG A 102 2.18 -0.95 13.04
C ARG A 102 1.83 -0.36 14.42
N LEU A 103 1.64 0.95 14.50
CA LEU A 103 1.20 1.60 15.75
C LEU A 103 -0.23 1.20 16.14
N GLN A 104 -1.08 0.80 15.18
CA GLN A 104 -2.45 0.37 15.43
C GLN A 104 -2.60 -1.15 15.61
N VAL A 105 -1.57 -1.94 15.25
CA VAL A 105 -1.57 -3.41 15.34
C VAL A 105 -0.33 -3.86 16.11
N PRO A 106 -0.43 -4.03 17.44
CA PRO A 106 0.67 -4.55 18.25
C PRO A 106 1.15 -5.91 17.74
N GLY A 107 2.46 -6.04 17.55
CA GLY A 107 3.07 -7.26 17.02
C GLY A 107 3.18 -7.30 15.48
N ALA A 108 2.70 -6.28 14.75
CA ALA A 108 2.98 -6.15 13.32
C ALA A 108 4.46 -5.84 13.07
N GLU A 109 5.03 -6.48 12.05
CA GLU A 109 6.46 -6.44 11.76
C GLU A 109 6.73 -5.94 10.33
N ALA A 110 7.68 -5.01 10.19
CA ALA A 110 8.29 -4.70 8.90
C ALA A 110 9.30 -5.81 8.60
N ILE A 111 9.13 -6.52 7.47
CA ILE A 111 9.91 -7.74 7.19
C ILE A 111 10.83 -7.63 5.98
N ALA A 112 10.43 -6.91 4.94
CA ALA A 112 11.19 -6.79 3.70
C ALA A 112 11.01 -5.40 3.08
N GLN A 113 12.02 -4.93 2.37
CA GLN A 113 12.01 -3.69 1.60
C GLN A 113 12.85 -3.86 0.33
N ARG A 114 12.71 -2.96 -0.63
CA ARG A 114 13.63 -2.93 -1.77
C ARG A 114 14.98 -2.38 -1.33
N ASP A 115 16.03 -2.75 -2.02
CA ASP A 115 17.38 -2.20 -1.81
C ASP A 115 17.43 -0.67 -1.87
N VAL A 116 16.64 -0.05 -2.74
CA VAL A 116 16.53 1.41 -2.91
C VAL A 116 15.83 2.12 -1.75
N ASP A 117 15.02 1.41 -0.95
CA ASP A 117 14.17 2.02 0.09
C ASP A 117 14.94 2.46 1.36
N GLN A 118 16.20 2.05 1.52
CA GLN A 118 17.07 2.55 2.59
C GLN A 118 17.54 3.98 2.35
N GLN A 119 17.59 4.40 1.09
CA GLN A 119 18.02 5.73 0.67
C GLN A 119 17.05 6.27 -0.37
N PHE A 120 15.78 6.34 0.01
CA PHE A 120 14.72 6.80 -0.85
C PHE A 120 14.62 8.33 -0.89
N HIS A 121 14.10 8.87 -1.97
CA HIS A 121 13.98 10.32 -2.16
C HIS A 121 12.60 10.70 -2.69
N SER A 122 12.17 11.90 -2.32
CA SER A 122 11.11 12.60 -3.03
C SER A 122 11.71 13.54 -4.07
N LEU A 123 10.94 13.78 -5.12
CA LEU A 123 11.24 14.84 -6.08
C LEU A 123 10.19 15.94 -5.97
N PHE A 124 10.63 17.19 -6.02
CA PHE A 124 9.78 18.30 -6.42
C PHE A 124 9.88 18.45 -7.92
N ILE A 125 8.75 18.37 -8.60
CA ILE A 125 8.62 18.59 -10.04
C ILE A 125 7.88 19.90 -10.27
N ALA A 126 8.21 20.62 -11.35
CA ALA A 126 7.58 21.90 -11.67
C ALA A 126 7.18 21.96 -13.15
N HIS A 127 6.02 22.55 -13.42
CA HIS A 127 5.63 22.91 -14.76
C HIS A 127 6.53 24.07 -15.26
N LYS A 128 6.93 24.04 -16.51
CA LYS A 128 7.81 25.06 -17.12
C LYS A 128 7.28 26.50 -17.02
N SER A 129 5.96 26.68 -17.04
CA SER A 129 5.36 28.01 -16.85
C SER A 129 5.51 28.58 -15.43
N SER A 130 6.00 27.80 -14.47
CA SER A 130 6.32 28.29 -13.13
C SER A 130 7.56 29.18 -13.11
N GLU A 131 8.40 29.13 -14.17
CA GLU A 131 9.69 29.80 -14.27
C GLU A 131 10.69 29.40 -13.17
N LEU A 132 10.40 28.29 -12.46
CA LEU A 132 11.33 27.71 -11.51
C LEU A 132 12.42 26.97 -12.26
N THR A 133 13.64 27.07 -11.75
CA THR A 133 14.81 26.33 -12.25
C THR A 133 15.29 25.35 -11.18
N PRO A 134 16.11 24.34 -11.51
CA PRO A 134 16.67 23.44 -10.53
C PRO A 134 17.29 24.18 -9.33
N LEU A 135 16.95 23.71 -8.13
CA LEU A 135 17.37 24.28 -6.84
C LEU A 135 18.62 23.55 -6.34
N ASN A 136 19.57 24.29 -5.76
CA ASN A 136 20.85 23.74 -5.33
C ASN A 136 20.82 23.23 -3.87
N ASP A 137 20.00 23.85 -3.02
CA ASP A 137 19.91 23.50 -1.62
C ASP A 137 18.49 23.71 -1.04
N ILE A 138 18.30 23.27 0.19
CA ILE A 138 17.00 23.31 0.87
C ILE A 138 16.48 24.75 1.06
N SER A 139 17.33 25.75 1.27
CA SER A 139 16.90 27.13 1.49
C SER A 139 16.22 27.72 0.26
N GLU A 140 16.55 27.22 -0.92
CA GLU A 140 15.94 27.65 -2.18
C GLU A 140 14.50 27.17 -2.36
N LEU A 141 14.00 26.23 -1.52
CA LEU A 141 12.58 25.88 -1.48
C LEU A 141 11.68 27.09 -1.19
N GLN A 142 12.22 28.18 -0.63
CA GLN A 142 11.48 29.43 -0.47
C GLN A 142 11.01 30.02 -1.82
N LYS A 143 11.63 29.65 -2.95
CA LYS A 143 11.19 30.06 -4.29
C LYS A 143 9.83 29.44 -4.70
N LEU A 144 9.37 28.42 -3.94
CA LEU A 144 8.07 27.79 -4.15
C LEU A 144 6.90 28.59 -3.56
N LYS A 145 7.19 29.62 -2.75
CA LYS A 145 6.14 30.52 -2.22
C LYS A 145 5.36 31.16 -3.37
N ASP A 146 4.09 31.40 -3.14
CA ASP A 146 3.14 31.95 -4.13
C ASP A 146 2.91 31.07 -5.38
N LYS A 147 3.44 29.84 -5.43
CA LYS A 147 3.12 28.83 -6.46
C LYS A 147 1.93 27.96 -6.01
N THR A 148 1.21 27.36 -6.96
CA THR A 148 0.23 26.32 -6.65
C THR A 148 0.96 24.98 -6.47
N LEU A 149 0.65 24.25 -5.37
CA LEU A 149 1.28 22.98 -5.03
C LEU A 149 0.25 21.85 -4.99
N THR A 150 0.60 20.69 -5.52
CA THR A 150 -0.11 19.45 -5.23
C THR A 150 0.82 18.40 -4.58
N PHE A 151 0.31 17.74 -3.56
CA PHE A 151 0.90 16.54 -3.01
C PHE A 151 0.27 15.30 -3.67
N GLY A 152 0.80 14.10 -3.35
CA GLY A 152 0.18 12.82 -3.68
C GLY A 152 -0.99 12.50 -2.75
N SER A 153 -1.00 11.32 -2.11
CA SER A 153 -1.95 11.02 -1.04
C SER A 153 -1.58 11.74 0.27
N GLU A 154 -2.58 12.08 1.07
CA GLU A 154 -2.36 12.69 2.40
C GLU A 154 -1.51 11.81 3.35
N SER A 155 -1.53 10.50 3.17
CA SER A 155 -0.77 9.53 3.95
C SER A 155 0.48 9.02 3.23
N SER A 156 0.87 9.65 2.11
CA SER A 156 2.11 9.31 1.40
C SER A 156 3.34 9.85 2.15
N THR A 157 4.40 9.05 2.20
CA THR A 157 5.71 9.49 2.71
C THR A 157 6.38 10.41 1.69
N SER A 158 6.64 9.88 0.49
CA SER A 158 7.37 10.59 -0.56
C SER A 158 6.53 11.66 -1.28
N GLY A 159 5.21 11.48 -1.36
CA GLY A 159 4.32 12.45 -1.98
C GLY A 159 3.77 13.51 -1.03
N ARG A 160 4.01 13.40 0.29
CA ARG A 160 3.42 14.31 1.27
C ARG A 160 4.29 14.59 2.49
N LEU A 161 4.60 13.59 3.32
CA LEU A 161 5.22 13.78 4.62
C LEU A 161 6.61 14.42 4.51
N MET A 162 7.52 13.78 3.79
CA MET A 162 8.89 14.24 3.67
C MET A 162 9.01 15.54 2.87
N PRO A 163 8.31 15.74 1.74
CA PRO A 163 8.25 17.04 1.10
C PRO A 163 7.80 18.17 2.03
N GLN A 164 6.73 17.98 2.80
CA GLN A 164 6.26 19.00 3.75
C GLN A 164 7.26 19.25 4.88
N TYR A 165 7.93 18.21 5.36
CA TYR A 165 8.99 18.35 6.37
C TYR A 165 10.14 19.22 5.87
N PHE A 166 10.64 18.98 4.63
CA PHE A 166 11.71 19.80 4.06
C PHE A 166 11.26 21.22 3.74
N LEU A 167 10.02 21.44 3.30
CA LEU A 167 9.44 22.77 3.18
C LEU A 167 9.48 23.51 4.52
N LYS A 168 9.03 22.85 5.60
CA LYS A 168 9.06 23.41 6.95
C LYS A 168 10.48 23.75 7.40
N GLN A 169 11.46 22.89 7.12
CA GLN A 169 12.87 23.17 7.41
C GLN A 169 13.41 24.38 6.64
N ALA A 170 12.93 24.61 5.44
CA ALA A 170 13.26 25.80 4.65
C ALA A 170 12.51 27.07 5.10
N GLY A 171 11.65 26.98 6.13
CA GLY A 171 10.80 28.09 6.56
C GLY A 171 9.65 28.39 5.61
N VAL A 172 9.16 27.34 4.90
CA VAL A 172 7.99 27.40 4.02
C VAL A 172 6.85 26.64 4.68
N THR A 173 5.74 27.32 4.91
CA THR A 173 4.50 26.75 5.45
C THR A 173 3.51 26.48 4.32
N LEU A 174 2.41 25.78 4.62
CA LEU A 174 1.39 25.51 3.59
C LEU A 174 0.62 26.78 3.20
N GLU A 175 0.55 27.76 4.08
CA GLU A 175 -0.09 29.06 3.87
C GLU A 175 0.73 29.97 2.95
N ASP A 176 2.02 29.68 2.71
CA ASP A 176 2.86 30.42 1.79
C ASP A 176 2.58 30.10 0.30
N PHE A 177 1.77 29.05 0.03
CA PHE A 177 1.41 28.67 -1.32
C PHE A 177 0.20 29.46 -1.84
N LYS A 178 0.07 29.53 -3.16
CA LYS A 178 -1.08 30.17 -3.79
C LYS A 178 -2.33 29.27 -3.67
N GLY A 179 -3.15 29.55 -2.69
CA GLY A 179 -4.29 28.71 -2.30
C GLY A 179 -3.86 27.49 -1.47
N GLU A 180 -4.82 26.66 -1.10
CA GLU A 180 -4.53 25.43 -0.37
C GLU A 180 -3.85 24.41 -1.28
N PRO A 181 -2.80 23.69 -0.80
CA PRO A 181 -2.22 22.60 -1.55
C PRO A 181 -3.23 21.51 -1.88
N GLY A 182 -3.19 21.01 -3.11
CA GLY A 182 -4.01 19.90 -3.56
C GLY A 182 -3.49 18.55 -3.13
N PHE A 183 -4.34 17.53 -3.26
CA PHE A 183 -3.98 16.12 -3.05
C PHE A 183 -4.48 15.30 -4.26
N SER A 184 -3.54 14.79 -5.04
CA SER A 184 -3.86 14.04 -6.27
C SER A 184 -4.33 12.60 -6.00
N GLY A 185 -3.94 12.04 -4.84
CA GLY A 185 -4.22 10.67 -4.42
C GLY A 185 -3.10 9.67 -4.74
N ASP A 186 -2.42 9.79 -5.89
CA ASP A 186 -1.31 8.93 -6.30
C ASP A 186 -0.24 9.71 -7.08
N HIS A 187 0.92 9.06 -7.36
CA HIS A 187 2.05 9.72 -8.00
C HIS A 187 1.83 9.97 -9.48
N ASP A 188 1.15 9.09 -10.20
CA ASP A 188 0.87 9.27 -11.62
C ASP A 188 -0.04 10.47 -11.85
N LYS A 189 -1.07 10.63 -11.03
CA LYS A 189 -1.94 11.81 -11.07
C LYS A 189 -1.19 13.08 -10.71
N THR A 190 -0.26 13.05 -9.72
CA THR A 190 0.58 14.21 -9.42
C THR A 190 1.36 14.66 -10.65
N ILE A 191 2.05 13.72 -11.32
CA ILE A 191 2.81 14.01 -12.54
C ILE A 191 1.92 14.63 -13.60
N LYS A 192 0.75 14.04 -13.87
CA LYS A 192 -0.19 14.52 -14.90
C LYS A 192 -0.77 15.90 -14.59
N LEU A 193 -1.08 16.20 -13.33
CA LEU A 193 -1.59 17.50 -12.92
C LEU A 193 -0.54 18.60 -13.07
N VAL A 194 0.72 18.32 -12.79
CA VAL A 194 1.81 19.28 -13.00
C VAL A 194 2.13 19.42 -14.50
N GLU A 195 2.21 18.31 -15.23
CA GLU A 195 2.43 18.30 -16.68
C GLU A 195 1.35 19.13 -17.43
N ALA A 196 0.11 19.03 -17.00
CA ALA A 196 -1.01 19.81 -17.54
C ALA A 196 -1.03 21.29 -17.09
N GLY A 197 -0.14 21.72 -16.20
CA GLY A 197 -0.10 23.07 -15.65
C GLY A 197 -1.26 23.38 -14.68
N THR A 198 -2.03 22.37 -14.23
CA THR A 198 -3.07 22.55 -13.22
C THR A 198 -2.47 23.01 -11.89
N TYR A 199 -1.33 22.44 -11.54
CA TYR A 199 -0.47 22.89 -10.45
C TYR A 199 0.92 23.23 -11.01
N GLN A 200 1.52 24.27 -10.44
CA GLN A 200 2.85 24.72 -10.85
C GLN A 200 3.94 23.82 -10.28
N VAL A 201 3.70 23.20 -9.12
CA VAL A 201 4.64 22.34 -8.40
C VAL A 201 3.93 21.08 -7.91
N GLY A 202 4.64 19.95 -7.90
CA GLY A 202 4.15 18.71 -7.31
C GLY A 202 5.26 17.97 -6.57
N ALA A 203 4.87 17.10 -5.64
CA ALA A 203 5.78 16.22 -4.91
C ALA A 203 5.52 14.76 -5.29
N VAL A 204 6.56 14.04 -5.74
CA VAL A 204 6.42 12.68 -6.26
C VAL A 204 7.52 11.74 -5.74
N ASN A 205 7.24 10.46 -5.86
CA ASN A 205 8.17 9.36 -5.68
C ASN A 205 9.20 9.35 -6.81
N GLU A 206 10.49 9.32 -6.47
CA GLU A 206 11.59 9.31 -7.45
C GLU A 206 11.50 8.11 -8.40
N LYS A 207 11.20 6.90 -7.90
CA LYS A 207 11.17 5.68 -8.73
C LYS A 207 9.99 5.64 -9.68
N VAL A 208 8.84 6.17 -9.28
CA VAL A 208 7.69 6.35 -10.18
C VAL A 208 8.03 7.36 -11.28
N TRP A 209 8.63 8.50 -10.92
CA TRP A 209 9.08 9.50 -11.90
C TRP A 209 10.07 8.90 -12.90
N GLU A 210 11.14 8.25 -12.43
CA GLU A 210 12.17 7.64 -13.29
C GLU A 210 11.55 6.62 -14.26
N LYS A 211 10.65 5.76 -13.76
CA LYS A 211 9.95 4.77 -14.56
C LYS A 211 9.09 5.43 -15.65
N ARG A 212 8.29 6.45 -15.30
CA ARG A 212 7.45 7.15 -16.28
C ARG A 212 8.25 7.89 -17.34
N VAL A 213 9.41 8.44 -16.98
CA VAL A 213 10.35 9.04 -17.95
C VAL A 213 10.92 7.98 -18.88
N GLN A 214 11.35 6.82 -18.36
CA GLN A 214 11.87 5.70 -19.18
C GLN A 214 10.80 5.15 -20.15
N GLU A 215 9.54 5.12 -19.74
CA GLU A 215 8.39 4.70 -20.55
C GLU A 215 7.93 5.77 -21.56
N ASN A 216 8.59 6.96 -21.59
CA ASN A 216 8.16 8.13 -22.36
C ASN A 216 6.72 8.58 -22.03
N ALA A 217 6.27 8.35 -20.80
CA ALA A 217 4.94 8.70 -20.31
C ALA A 217 4.87 10.12 -19.68
N VAL A 218 5.99 10.86 -19.70
CA VAL A 218 6.10 12.24 -19.19
C VAL A 218 6.59 13.16 -20.30
N ASN A 219 5.92 14.29 -20.50
CA ASN A 219 6.35 15.32 -21.43
C ASN A 219 7.36 16.26 -20.76
N LEU A 220 8.66 15.98 -20.94
CA LEU A 220 9.76 16.77 -20.37
C LEU A 220 9.88 18.19 -20.94
N ASP A 221 9.16 18.52 -22.03
CA ASP A 221 9.05 19.90 -22.50
C ASP A 221 8.09 20.74 -21.64
N GLN A 222 7.24 20.11 -20.84
CA GLN A 222 6.26 20.77 -19.96
C GLN A 222 6.61 20.70 -18.48
N VAL A 223 7.32 19.64 -18.03
CA VAL A 223 7.61 19.41 -16.62
C VAL A 223 9.07 18.99 -16.42
N GLU A 224 9.65 19.44 -15.32
CA GLU A 224 11.02 19.07 -14.94
C GLU A 224 11.17 18.87 -13.44
N VAL A 225 12.20 18.10 -13.04
CA VAL A 225 12.59 17.99 -11.64
C VAL A 225 13.34 19.25 -11.23
N ILE A 226 12.87 19.90 -10.17
CA ILE A 226 13.52 21.10 -9.64
C ILE A 226 14.30 20.85 -8.35
N TRP A 227 13.96 19.80 -7.59
CA TRP A 227 14.70 19.45 -6.38
C TRP A 227 14.51 17.99 -5.99
N ARG A 228 15.58 17.37 -5.47
CA ARG A 228 15.61 16.03 -4.90
C ARG A 228 15.92 16.13 -3.42
N THR A 229 15.06 15.52 -2.58
CA THR A 229 15.24 15.57 -1.12
C THR A 229 16.48 14.82 -0.65
N PRO A 230 17.00 15.08 0.57
CA PRO A 230 17.84 14.13 1.27
C PRO A 230 17.18 12.75 1.39
N ALA A 231 18.01 11.71 1.59
CA ALA A 231 17.55 10.33 1.67
C ALA A 231 16.81 10.03 2.99
N TYR A 232 15.87 9.09 2.93
CA TYR A 232 15.15 8.55 4.08
C TYR A 232 14.68 7.12 3.79
N TYR A 233 14.24 6.36 4.82
CA TYR A 233 13.59 5.05 4.64
C TYR A 233 12.15 5.24 4.19
N ASP A 234 11.69 4.49 3.15
CA ASP A 234 10.31 4.59 2.67
C ASP A 234 9.62 3.22 2.62
N TYR A 235 9.42 2.65 1.44
CA TYR A 235 8.54 1.49 1.25
C TYR A 235 9.03 0.23 1.95
N HIS A 236 8.04 -0.56 2.45
CA HIS A 236 8.30 -1.85 3.07
C HIS A 236 7.07 -2.74 3.14
N TRP A 237 7.31 -4.04 3.22
CA TRP A 237 6.31 -5.03 3.53
C TRP A 237 6.10 -5.10 5.05
N VAL A 238 4.83 -4.99 5.46
CA VAL A 238 4.40 -5.18 6.85
C VAL A 238 3.51 -6.40 6.91
N ILE A 239 3.81 -7.30 7.86
CA ILE A 239 3.05 -8.54 8.08
C ILE A 239 2.22 -8.45 9.37
N HIS A 240 0.98 -8.93 9.29
CA HIS A 240 0.05 -8.94 10.42
C HIS A 240 0.38 -10.11 11.37
N PRO A 241 0.31 -9.93 12.70
CA PRO A 241 0.66 -10.97 13.68
C PRO A 241 -0.24 -12.21 13.59
N GLN A 242 -1.50 -12.10 13.11
CA GLN A 242 -2.42 -13.24 12.94
C GLN A 242 -1.85 -14.33 12.01
N VAL A 243 -0.95 -13.98 11.10
CA VAL A 243 -0.30 -14.93 10.19
C VAL A 243 0.44 -16.03 10.94
N LYS A 244 1.01 -15.73 12.12
CA LYS A 244 1.67 -16.74 12.97
C LYS A 244 0.66 -17.73 13.56
N GLU A 245 -0.55 -17.28 13.84
CA GLU A 245 -1.64 -18.12 14.37
C GLU A 245 -2.23 -19.01 13.27
N GLN A 246 -2.39 -18.47 12.06
CA GLN A 246 -2.99 -19.16 10.91
C GLN A 246 -2.06 -20.21 10.28
N TYR A 247 -0.76 -19.87 10.13
CA TYR A 247 0.19 -20.68 9.35
C TYR A 247 1.34 -21.26 10.17
N GLY A 248 1.47 -20.87 11.45
CA GLY A 248 2.55 -21.30 12.34
C GLY A 248 3.65 -20.26 12.53
N ALA A 249 4.45 -20.44 13.59
CA ALA A 249 5.44 -19.46 14.05
C ALA A 249 6.52 -19.12 13.01
N ASP A 250 6.91 -20.08 12.18
CA ASP A 250 7.99 -19.92 11.18
C ASP A 250 7.48 -19.26 9.88
N PHE A 251 6.18 -19.02 9.75
CA PHE A 251 5.63 -18.58 8.46
C PHE A 251 6.09 -17.17 8.08
N VAL A 252 6.25 -16.26 9.04
CA VAL A 252 6.81 -14.92 8.80
C VAL A 252 8.21 -15.01 8.20
N GLN A 253 9.05 -15.91 8.73
CA GLN A 253 10.39 -16.13 8.19
C GLN A 253 10.32 -16.68 6.76
N LYS A 254 9.40 -17.62 6.46
CA LYS A 254 9.21 -18.16 5.11
C LYS A 254 8.79 -17.08 4.12
N VAL A 255 7.89 -16.16 4.52
CA VAL A 255 7.50 -15.00 3.68
C VAL A 255 8.71 -14.10 3.42
N GLN A 256 9.49 -13.80 4.46
CA GLN A 256 10.71 -12.99 4.31
C GLN A 256 11.72 -13.68 3.37
N GLU A 257 11.99 -14.97 3.54
CA GLU A 257 12.88 -15.73 2.68
C GLU A 257 12.40 -15.79 1.22
N ALA A 258 11.08 -15.85 1.00
CA ALA A 258 10.52 -15.79 -0.36
C ALA A 258 10.89 -14.47 -1.06
N PHE A 259 10.79 -13.32 -0.38
CA PHE A 259 11.25 -12.05 -0.96
C PHE A 259 12.77 -12.03 -1.21
N MET A 260 13.57 -12.53 -0.26
CA MET A 260 15.04 -12.55 -0.39
C MET A 260 15.52 -13.50 -1.49
N SER A 261 14.71 -14.48 -1.88
CA SER A 261 15.06 -15.49 -2.89
C SER A 261 14.71 -15.08 -4.33
N LEU A 262 14.14 -13.89 -4.56
CA LEU A 262 13.91 -13.37 -5.91
C LEU A 262 15.25 -13.18 -6.63
N ASP A 263 15.46 -13.94 -7.71
CA ASP A 263 16.72 -13.96 -8.48
C ASP A 263 16.55 -13.17 -9.79
N PRO A 264 17.31 -12.08 -10.01
CA PRO A 264 17.25 -11.30 -11.25
C PRO A 264 17.74 -12.08 -12.50
N ASN A 265 18.33 -13.25 -12.34
CA ASN A 265 18.72 -14.13 -13.45
C ASN A 265 17.60 -15.07 -13.91
N VAL A 266 16.51 -15.20 -13.14
CA VAL A 266 15.30 -15.94 -13.49
C VAL A 266 14.29 -14.97 -14.14
N PRO A 267 13.91 -15.15 -15.41
CA PRO A 267 13.09 -14.15 -16.13
C PRO A 267 11.80 -13.73 -15.43
N GLU A 268 11.05 -14.69 -14.87
CA GLU A 268 9.77 -14.46 -14.20
C GLU A 268 9.96 -13.71 -12.85
N GLU A 269 11.04 -14.02 -12.14
CA GLU A 269 11.37 -13.35 -10.87
C GLU A 269 11.96 -11.96 -11.13
N LYS A 270 12.74 -11.80 -12.22
CA LYS A 270 13.23 -10.49 -12.68
C LYS A 270 12.08 -9.57 -13.05
N GLU A 271 11.03 -10.07 -13.72
CA GLU A 271 9.86 -9.26 -14.04
C GLU A 271 9.20 -8.70 -12.78
N ILE A 272 9.12 -9.49 -11.70
CA ILE A 272 8.62 -8.99 -10.40
C ILE A 272 9.52 -7.88 -9.88
N LEU A 273 10.85 -8.08 -9.86
CA LEU A 273 11.80 -7.05 -9.42
C LEU A 273 11.67 -5.76 -10.24
N ASP A 274 11.55 -5.86 -11.57
CA ASP A 274 11.38 -4.72 -12.47
C ASP A 274 10.06 -3.96 -12.18
N LEU A 275 8.95 -4.69 -11.93
CA LEU A 275 7.67 -4.09 -11.56
C LEU A 275 7.74 -3.31 -10.24
N PHE A 276 8.59 -3.74 -9.31
CA PHE A 276 8.87 -3.01 -8.07
C PHE A 276 9.98 -1.95 -8.21
N SER A 277 10.64 -1.82 -9.36
CA SER A 277 11.84 -0.99 -9.55
C SER A 277 12.92 -1.33 -8.51
N ALA A 278 13.14 -2.62 -8.25
CA ALA A 278 14.08 -3.16 -7.28
C ALA A 278 15.22 -3.89 -7.98
N GLY A 279 16.44 -3.74 -7.47
CA GLY A 279 17.54 -4.63 -7.82
C GLY A 279 17.40 -5.97 -7.08
N GLN A 280 16.95 -5.90 -5.84
CA GLN A 280 16.63 -7.03 -4.96
C GLN A 280 15.75 -6.57 -3.80
N PHE A 281 15.12 -7.52 -3.10
CA PHE A 281 14.58 -7.28 -1.78
C PHE A 281 15.61 -7.60 -0.70
N ILE A 282 15.56 -6.83 0.39
CA ILE A 282 16.42 -6.99 1.56
C ILE A 282 15.58 -6.99 2.83
N THR A 283 16.13 -7.52 3.91
CA THR A 283 15.45 -7.52 5.21
C THR A 283 15.33 -6.09 5.75
N THR A 284 14.26 -5.83 6.52
CA THR A 284 14.08 -4.60 7.25
C THR A 284 13.48 -4.87 8.63
N GLN A 285 13.37 -3.85 9.46
CA GLN A 285 12.80 -3.93 10.81
C GLN A 285 12.13 -2.63 11.21
N ASN A 286 11.24 -2.69 12.18
CA ASN A 286 10.44 -1.54 12.62
C ASN A 286 11.27 -0.30 12.98
N SER A 287 12.43 -0.46 13.60
CA SER A 287 13.30 0.65 14.03
C SER A 287 13.92 1.44 12.88
N ASN A 288 13.98 0.89 11.67
CA ASN A 288 14.49 1.62 10.50
C ASN A 288 13.62 2.83 10.13
N TYR A 289 12.34 2.81 10.55
CA TYR A 289 11.35 3.85 10.26
C TYR A 289 11.12 4.84 11.42
N SER A 290 12.02 4.87 12.42
CA SER A 290 11.91 5.79 13.57
C SER A 290 11.91 7.25 13.14
N GLN A 291 12.74 7.62 12.16
CA GLN A 291 12.74 8.97 11.61
C GLN A 291 11.38 9.33 10.97
N ILE A 292 10.76 8.40 10.25
CA ILE A 292 9.44 8.63 9.66
C ILE A 292 8.36 8.82 10.74
N GLU A 293 8.46 8.07 11.85
CA GLU A 293 7.56 8.26 12.99
C GLU A 293 7.76 9.64 13.65
N GLU A 294 9.00 10.03 13.91
CA GLU A 294 9.34 11.34 14.48
C GLU A 294 8.83 12.49 13.60
N VAL A 295 9.14 12.45 12.31
CA VAL A 295 8.64 13.44 11.33
C VAL A 295 7.11 13.40 11.24
N GLY A 296 6.52 12.21 11.27
CA GLY A 296 5.07 12.03 11.27
C GLY A 296 4.38 12.72 12.46
N ARG A 297 4.99 12.64 13.67
CA ARG A 297 4.52 13.35 14.86
C ARG A 297 4.75 14.85 14.73
N GLU A 298 5.91 15.29 14.26
CA GLU A 298 6.24 16.71 14.07
C GLU A 298 5.32 17.42 13.08
N ILE A 299 4.92 16.73 12.01
CA ILE A 299 4.02 17.24 10.97
C ILE A 299 2.53 17.01 11.35
N GLY A 300 2.24 16.31 12.46
CA GLY A 300 0.89 16.02 12.94
C GLY A 300 0.15 14.92 12.17
N LYS A 301 0.85 14.04 11.49
CA LYS A 301 0.29 12.88 10.77
C LYS A 301 0.27 11.61 11.63
N ILE A 302 0.97 11.59 12.73
CA ILE A 302 0.96 10.57 13.79
C ILE A 302 0.66 11.26 15.12
N LYS A 303 -0.25 10.68 15.92
CA LYS A 303 -0.64 11.18 17.26
C LYS A 303 0.31 10.68 18.32
#